data_7a6d39058681d6210faf1f539930d109
#
_entry.id   7a6d39058681d6210faf1f539930d109
#
_cell.length_a   1.000
_cell.length_b   1.000
_cell.length_c   1.000
_cell.angle_alpha   90.00
_cell.angle_beta   90.00
_cell.angle_gamma   90.00
#
_symmetry.space_group_name_H-M   'P 1'
#
loop_
_entity.id
_entity.type
_entity.pdbx_description
1 polymer ?
#
loop_
_entity_poly.entity_id
_entity_poly.type
_entity_poly.pdbx_seq_one_letter_code
_entity_poly.pdbx_strand_id
1 'polypeptide(L)'
;MDSANIRIAVNDDLESINAIYNQAVLQKLTADTVEISIEKRKEWFKTHDPKLYPVFVYEIEKKVVGWLSFSPYRYGRQALAATAEISYYIDKPFQQKGIGTELINFAKAAADGYNFKNLFAIILEQNDGSIKLMVNCEFVKWGFLPKVANFEGELQGHVYYGINL
;
A
#
# COMPACT_ATOMS: atom_id res chain seq x y z
N MET A 1 6.36 -26.90 2.86
CA MET A 1 6.66 -25.47 3.11
C MET A 1 6.04 -24.70 1.96
N ASP A 2 5.04 -23.91 2.27
CA ASP A 2 4.39 -23.04 1.28
C ASP A 2 5.42 -22.03 0.79
N SER A 3 5.78 -22.10 -0.50
CA SER A 3 6.76 -21.17 -1.06
C SER A 3 6.12 -19.78 -1.22
N ALA A 4 6.32 -18.91 -0.24
CA ALA A 4 5.95 -17.51 -0.36
C ALA A 4 6.92 -16.79 -1.32
N ASN A 5 6.40 -15.95 -2.18
CA ASN A 5 7.19 -15.20 -3.14
C ASN A 5 6.64 -13.77 -3.29
N ILE A 6 7.55 -12.78 -3.37
CA ILE A 6 7.19 -11.40 -3.72
C ILE A 6 7.76 -11.12 -5.11
N ARG A 7 6.91 -10.69 -6.03
CA ARG A 7 7.28 -10.38 -7.41
C ARG A 7 6.55 -9.15 -7.94
N ILE A 8 7.03 -8.59 -9.03
CA ILE A 8 6.32 -7.53 -9.74
C ILE A 8 4.98 -8.07 -10.26
N ALA A 9 3.93 -7.28 -10.10
CA ALA A 9 2.59 -7.59 -10.58
C ALA A 9 2.52 -7.58 -12.11
N VAL A 10 1.68 -8.43 -12.66
CA VAL A 10 1.33 -8.49 -14.08
C VAL A 10 -0.18 -8.30 -14.26
N ASN A 11 -0.65 -8.12 -15.49
CA ASN A 11 -2.07 -7.88 -15.77
C ASN A 11 -3.00 -8.98 -15.21
N ASP A 12 -2.54 -10.22 -15.20
CA ASP A 12 -3.34 -11.36 -14.69
C ASP A 12 -3.56 -11.30 -13.16
N ASP A 13 -2.78 -10.50 -12.43
CA ASP A 13 -2.95 -10.31 -10.99
C ASP A 13 -4.05 -9.29 -10.64
N LEU A 14 -4.53 -8.48 -11.61
CA LEU A 14 -5.39 -7.33 -11.33
C LEU A 14 -6.74 -7.70 -10.71
N GLU A 15 -7.30 -8.84 -11.04
CA GLU A 15 -8.53 -9.34 -10.40
C GLU A 15 -8.30 -9.57 -8.90
N SER A 16 -7.20 -10.22 -8.54
CA SER A 16 -6.84 -10.47 -7.14
C SER A 16 -6.50 -9.17 -6.41
N ILE A 17 -5.69 -8.30 -7.01
CA ILE A 17 -5.34 -6.98 -6.47
C ILE A 17 -6.61 -6.17 -6.18
N ASN A 18 -7.55 -6.14 -7.13
CA ASN A 18 -8.79 -5.40 -6.99
C ASN A 18 -9.71 -5.99 -5.92
N ALA A 19 -9.85 -7.31 -5.88
CA ALA A 19 -10.66 -7.99 -4.87
C ALA A 19 -10.12 -7.74 -3.45
N ILE A 20 -8.80 -7.82 -3.26
CA ILE A 20 -8.14 -7.53 -1.97
C ILE A 20 -8.34 -6.08 -1.55
N TYR A 21 -8.20 -5.12 -2.48
CA TYR A 21 -8.44 -3.71 -2.21
C TYR A 21 -9.88 -3.44 -1.80
N ASN A 22 -10.85 -4.00 -2.51
CA ASN A 22 -12.26 -3.79 -2.24
C ASN A 22 -12.70 -4.35 -0.87
N GLN A 23 -12.01 -5.37 -0.34
CA GLN A 23 -12.21 -5.78 1.06
C GLN A 23 -11.90 -4.63 2.03
N ALA A 24 -10.84 -3.85 1.78
CA ALA A 24 -10.49 -2.70 2.62
C ALA A 24 -11.50 -1.54 2.46
N VAL A 25 -12.04 -1.33 1.25
CA VAL A 25 -13.12 -0.36 1.00
C VAL A 25 -14.34 -0.70 1.86
N LEU A 26 -14.81 -1.96 1.80
CA LEU A 26 -15.98 -2.42 2.56
C LEU A 26 -15.77 -2.35 4.08
N GLN A 27 -14.53 -2.42 4.54
CA GLN A 27 -14.18 -2.29 5.96
C GLN A 27 -13.87 -0.83 6.37
N LYS A 28 -14.00 0.14 5.47
CA LYS A 28 -13.63 1.55 5.69
C LYS A 28 -12.17 1.71 6.18
N LEU A 29 -11.25 0.91 5.63
CA LEU A 29 -9.82 0.94 5.93
C LEU A 29 -8.99 1.69 4.89
N THR A 30 -9.66 2.23 3.86
CA THR A 30 -9.09 3.09 2.82
C THR A 30 -10.04 4.26 2.55
N ALA A 31 -9.56 5.30 1.88
CA ALA A 31 -10.33 6.52 1.65
C ALA A 31 -11.40 6.41 0.54
N ASP A 32 -11.45 5.33 -0.22
CA ASP A 32 -12.55 5.06 -1.14
C ASP A 32 -13.81 4.65 -0.38
N THR A 33 -14.96 5.20 -0.77
CA THR A 33 -16.26 4.94 -0.14
C THR A 33 -17.09 3.91 -0.90
N VAL A 34 -16.67 3.56 -2.12
CA VAL A 34 -17.31 2.56 -3.00
C VAL A 34 -16.26 1.66 -3.62
N GLU A 35 -16.63 0.42 -3.88
CA GLU A 35 -15.74 -0.54 -4.52
C GLU A 35 -15.25 -0.04 -5.89
N ILE A 36 -14.00 -0.35 -6.20
CA ILE A 36 -13.39 0.02 -7.47
C ILE A 36 -13.68 -1.06 -8.51
N SER A 37 -14.15 -0.66 -9.70
CA SER A 37 -14.34 -1.58 -10.81
C SER A 37 -12.99 -2.07 -11.36
N ILE A 38 -13.01 -3.22 -12.04
CA ILE A 38 -11.79 -3.77 -12.66
C ILE A 38 -11.25 -2.84 -13.76
N GLU A 39 -12.12 -2.11 -14.48
CA GLU A 39 -11.72 -1.13 -15.48
C GLU A 39 -10.92 0.01 -14.86
N LYS A 40 -11.40 0.58 -13.75
CA LYS A 40 -10.67 1.61 -13.00
C LYS A 40 -9.35 1.06 -12.44
N ARG A 41 -9.32 -0.20 -11.98
CA ARG A 41 -8.08 -0.83 -11.53
C ARG A 41 -7.07 -0.99 -12.66
N LYS A 42 -7.50 -1.36 -13.85
CA LYS A 42 -6.65 -1.44 -15.05
C LYS A 42 -6.07 -0.06 -15.41
N GLU A 43 -6.88 1.00 -15.37
CA GLU A 43 -6.39 2.37 -15.62
C GLU A 43 -5.36 2.80 -14.56
N TRP A 44 -5.63 2.55 -13.28
CA TRP A 44 -4.67 2.80 -12.20
C TRP A 44 -3.36 2.04 -12.42
N PHE A 45 -3.42 0.78 -12.81
CA PHE A 45 -2.22 -0.05 -13.03
C PHE A 45 -1.33 0.49 -14.16
N LYS A 46 -1.92 1.04 -15.22
CA LYS A 46 -1.20 1.69 -16.32
C LYS A 46 -0.36 2.90 -15.86
N THR A 47 -0.73 3.53 -14.76
CA THR A 47 0.04 4.65 -14.19
C THR A 47 1.27 4.20 -13.39
N HIS A 48 1.41 2.89 -13.17
CA HIS A 48 2.49 2.29 -12.41
C HIS A 48 3.52 1.63 -13.35
N ASP A 49 4.50 2.43 -13.81
CA ASP A 49 5.64 1.89 -14.55
C ASP A 49 6.47 0.99 -13.61
N PRO A 50 6.65 -0.30 -13.93
CA PRO A 50 7.38 -1.24 -13.08
C PRO A 50 8.86 -0.89 -12.88
N LYS A 51 9.41 0.03 -13.68
CA LYS A 51 10.79 0.54 -13.52
C LYS A 51 10.89 1.77 -12.63
N LEU A 52 9.79 2.45 -12.37
CA LEU A 52 9.75 3.70 -11.60
C LEU A 52 8.93 3.56 -10.33
N TYR A 53 7.70 3.07 -10.46
CA TYR A 53 6.72 2.93 -9.37
C TYR A 53 6.03 1.56 -9.47
N PRO A 54 6.75 0.47 -9.11
CA PRO A 54 6.22 -0.88 -9.26
C PRO A 54 5.04 -1.16 -8.32
N VAL A 55 4.23 -2.12 -8.76
CA VAL A 55 3.30 -2.86 -7.92
C VAL A 55 3.88 -4.25 -7.68
N PHE A 56 3.96 -4.67 -6.45
CA PHE A 56 4.41 -6.01 -6.06
C PHE A 56 3.24 -6.82 -5.53
N VAL A 57 3.22 -8.10 -5.81
CA VAL A 57 2.28 -9.06 -5.22
C VAL A 57 3.01 -10.03 -4.30
N TYR A 58 2.35 -10.38 -3.21
CA TYR A 58 2.74 -11.47 -2.32
C TYR A 58 1.95 -12.71 -2.70
N GLU A 59 2.65 -13.77 -3.09
CA GLU A 59 2.06 -14.99 -3.61
C GLU A 59 2.37 -16.18 -2.70
N ILE A 60 1.37 -16.98 -2.39
CA ILE A 60 1.49 -18.27 -1.71
C ILE A 60 0.83 -19.32 -2.64
N GLU A 61 1.53 -20.40 -2.99
CA GLU A 61 1.02 -21.46 -3.85
C GLU A 61 0.36 -20.95 -5.15
N LYS A 62 0.97 -19.97 -5.79
CA LYS A 62 0.46 -19.27 -7.00
C LYS A 62 -0.82 -18.47 -6.78
N LYS A 63 -1.27 -18.26 -5.55
CA LYS A 63 -2.38 -17.38 -5.20
C LYS A 63 -1.82 -16.05 -4.68
N VAL A 64 -2.25 -14.94 -5.27
CA VAL A 64 -1.98 -13.59 -4.75
C VAL A 64 -2.81 -13.39 -3.48
N VAL A 65 -2.14 -13.15 -2.36
CA VAL A 65 -2.75 -12.97 -1.03
C VAL A 65 -2.46 -11.61 -0.41
N GLY A 66 -1.68 -10.79 -1.08
CA GLY A 66 -1.37 -9.42 -0.68
C GLY A 66 -0.65 -8.68 -1.80
N TRP A 67 -0.59 -7.36 -1.69
CA TRP A 67 0.13 -6.53 -2.63
C TRP A 67 0.59 -5.22 -2.00
N LEU A 68 1.60 -4.61 -2.61
CA LEU A 68 2.15 -3.31 -2.23
C LEU A 68 2.48 -2.53 -3.50
N SER A 69 2.22 -1.23 -3.50
CA SER A 69 2.64 -0.33 -4.59
C SER A 69 3.51 0.80 -4.08
N PHE A 70 4.42 1.27 -4.93
CA PHE A 70 5.04 2.59 -4.80
C PHE A 70 4.27 3.59 -5.64
N SER A 71 4.14 4.81 -5.12
CA SER A 71 3.57 5.96 -5.83
C SER A 71 4.39 7.22 -5.53
N PRO A 72 4.44 8.21 -6.46
CA PRO A 72 5.16 9.44 -6.20
C PRO A 72 4.47 10.25 -5.10
N TYR A 73 5.25 10.81 -4.17
CA TYR A 73 4.71 11.74 -3.17
C TYR A 73 4.09 12.98 -3.82
N ARG A 74 4.82 13.65 -4.67
CA ARG A 74 4.38 14.84 -5.41
C ARG A 74 4.94 14.77 -6.82
N TYR A 75 4.13 14.31 -7.76
CA TYR A 75 4.54 14.20 -9.16
C TYR A 75 5.10 15.54 -9.72
N GLY A 76 6.20 15.45 -10.46
CA GLY A 76 6.83 16.62 -11.09
C GLY A 76 7.61 17.55 -10.14
N ARG A 77 7.70 17.24 -8.84
CA ARG A 77 8.51 17.98 -7.87
C ARG A 77 9.87 17.31 -7.68
N GLN A 78 10.88 17.76 -8.40
CA GLN A 78 12.21 17.10 -8.47
C GLN A 78 12.87 16.92 -7.11
N ALA A 79 12.79 17.91 -6.21
CA ALA A 79 13.35 17.83 -4.86
C ALA A 79 12.68 16.71 -3.98
N LEU A 80 11.52 16.23 -4.38
CA LEU A 80 10.75 15.19 -3.68
C LEU A 80 10.78 13.82 -4.42
N ALA A 81 11.55 13.70 -5.49
CA ALA A 81 11.58 12.52 -6.33
C ALA A 81 12.09 11.25 -5.61
N ALA A 82 12.93 11.42 -4.58
CA ALA A 82 13.42 10.32 -3.76
C ALA A 82 12.47 9.90 -2.61
N THR A 83 11.23 10.41 -2.61
CA THR A 83 10.20 10.09 -1.61
C THR A 83 9.03 9.39 -2.28
N ALA A 84 8.73 8.17 -1.86
CA ALA A 84 7.62 7.39 -2.38
C ALA A 84 6.58 7.09 -1.29
N GLU A 85 5.31 7.16 -1.68
CA GLU A 85 4.21 6.60 -0.90
C GLU A 85 4.14 5.09 -1.12
N ILE A 86 3.94 4.34 -0.05
CA ILE A 86 3.59 2.93 -0.11
C ILE A 86 2.12 2.73 0.24
N SER A 87 1.44 1.92 -0.58
CA SER A 87 0.09 1.40 -0.29
C SER A 87 0.16 -0.11 -0.26
N TYR A 88 -0.43 -0.76 0.75
CA TYR A 88 -0.39 -2.21 0.90
C TYR A 88 -1.70 -2.76 1.43
N TYR A 89 -2.06 -3.94 0.96
CA TYR A 89 -3.31 -4.61 1.30
C TYR A 89 -3.10 -6.12 1.34
N ILE A 90 -3.78 -6.80 2.27
CA ILE A 90 -3.64 -8.23 2.50
C ILE A 90 -5.02 -8.85 2.53
N ASP A 91 -5.20 -9.92 1.78
CA ASP A 91 -6.41 -10.73 1.72
C ASP A 91 -6.80 -11.19 3.15
N LYS A 92 -8.05 -10.95 3.53
CA LYS A 92 -8.55 -11.10 4.90
C LYS A 92 -8.19 -12.43 5.57
N PRO A 93 -8.28 -13.61 4.90
CA PRO A 93 -7.88 -14.89 5.50
C PRO A 93 -6.38 -15.00 5.80
N PHE A 94 -5.57 -14.11 5.24
CA PHE A 94 -4.11 -14.09 5.34
C PHE A 94 -3.57 -12.97 6.23
N GLN A 95 -4.44 -12.14 6.80
CA GLN A 95 -4.05 -11.09 7.75
C GLN A 95 -3.50 -11.70 9.06
N GLN A 96 -2.73 -10.91 9.79
CA GLN A 96 -2.11 -11.29 11.08
C GLN A 96 -1.18 -12.52 11.02
N LYS A 97 -0.65 -12.84 9.84
CA LYS A 97 0.31 -13.94 9.60
C LYS A 97 1.72 -13.48 9.23
N GLY A 98 2.03 -12.19 9.47
CA GLY A 98 3.36 -11.63 9.18
C GLY A 98 3.52 -11.07 7.76
N ILE A 99 2.60 -11.33 6.83
CA ILE A 99 2.70 -10.92 5.42
C ILE A 99 2.89 -9.40 5.26
N GLY A 100 2.18 -8.60 6.07
CA GLY A 100 2.36 -7.15 6.05
C GLY A 100 3.79 -6.72 6.40
N THR A 101 4.37 -7.33 7.43
CA THR A 101 5.76 -7.08 7.84
C THR A 101 6.74 -7.47 6.73
N GLU A 102 6.52 -8.61 6.08
CA GLU A 102 7.37 -9.06 4.97
C GLU A 102 7.28 -8.13 3.76
N LEU A 103 6.07 -7.69 3.38
CA LEU A 103 5.86 -6.71 2.30
C LEU A 103 6.55 -5.38 2.59
N ILE A 104 6.43 -4.84 3.82
CA ILE A 104 7.05 -3.58 4.19
C ILE A 104 8.58 -3.70 4.23
N ASN A 105 9.12 -4.77 4.79
CA ASN A 105 10.56 -5.01 4.79
C ASN A 105 11.12 -5.21 3.38
N PHE A 106 10.38 -5.90 2.52
CA PHE A 106 10.72 -6.00 1.10
C PHE A 106 10.75 -4.62 0.43
N ALA A 107 9.74 -3.77 0.68
CA ALA A 107 9.69 -2.42 0.13
C ALA A 107 10.89 -1.57 0.59
N LYS A 108 11.27 -1.64 1.87
CA LYS A 108 12.48 -0.98 2.40
C LYS A 108 13.74 -1.45 1.67
N ALA A 109 13.90 -2.75 1.48
CA ALA A 109 15.06 -3.33 0.79
C ALA A 109 15.09 -3.00 -0.71
N ALA A 110 13.92 -2.97 -1.37
CA ALA A 110 13.82 -2.67 -2.80
C ALA A 110 13.99 -1.19 -3.14
N ALA A 111 13.71 -0.28 -2.19
CA ALA A 111 13.63 1.16 -2.41
C ALA A 111 14.87 1.78 -3.08
N ASP A 112 16.07 1.35 -2.70
CA ASP A 112 17.32 1.87 -3.28
C ASP A 112 17.44 1.59 -4.79
N GLY A 113 16.95 0.42 -5.25
CA GLY A 113 16.90 0.07 -6.67
C GLY A 113 16.00 0.98 -7.50
N TYR A 114 15.08 1.70 -6.86
CA TYR A 114 14.18 2.70 -7.46
C TYR A 114 14.59 4.13 -7.13
N ASN A 115 15.77 4.34 -6.53
CA ASN A 115 16.29 5.64 -6.08
C ASN A 115 15.43 6.32 -4.99
N PHE A 116 14.66 5.57 -4.21
CA PHE A 116 13.95 6.11 -3.06
C PHE A 116 14.84 6.09 -1.83
N LYS A 117 14.82 7.20 -1.09
CA LYS A 117 15.52 7.39 0.18
C LYS A 117 14.53 7.58 1.34
N ASN A 118 13.27 7.79 1.01
CA ASN A 118 12.21 7.97 1.99
C ASN A 118 10.98 7.21 1.53
N LEU A 119 10.36 6.48 2.46
CA LEU A 119 9.06 5.84 2.26
C LEU A 119 8.05 6.37 3.28
N PHE A 120 6.81 6.54 2.88
CA PHE A 120 5.74 6.88 3.81
C PHE A 120 4.43 6.20 3.41
N ALA A 121 3.54 6.05 4.39
CA ALA A 121 2.16 5.57 4.18
C ALA A 121 1.18 6.58 4.75
N ILE A 122 0.04 6.75 4.09
CA ILE A 122 -1.11 7.53 4.56
C ILE A 122 -2.16 6.54 5.06
N ILE A 123 -2.55 6.67 6.32
CA ILE A 123 -3.40 5.70 7.00
C ILE A 123 -4.58 6.44 7.62
N LEU A 124 -5.79 5.90 7.50
CA LEU A 124 -6.94 6.41 8.28
C LEU A 124 -6.67 6.24 9.77
N GLU A 125 -6.98 7.25 10.57
CA GLU A 125 -6.65 7.27 12.01
C GLU A 125 -7.25 6.12 12.82
N GLN A 126 -8.34 5.50 12.33
CA GLN A 126 -8.98 4.35 12.96
C GLN A 126 -8.38 3.00 12.53
N ASN A 127 -7.43 2.98 11.59
CA ASN A 127 -6.79 1.74 11.14
C ASN A 127 -5.63 1.35 12.06
N ASP A 128 -5.96 0.94 13.28
CA ASP A 128 -4.99 0.53 14.31
C ASP A 128 -4.05 -0.58 13.83
N GLY A 129 -4.54 -1.50 13.00
CA GLY A 129 -3.74 -2.60 12.46
C GLY A 129 -2.59 -2.10 11.59
N SER A 130 -2.87 -1.17 10.69
CA SER A 130 -1.84 -0.55 9.85
C SER A 130 -0.90 0.35 10.65
N ILE A 131 -1.42 1.10 11.62
CA ILE A 131 -0.59 1.95 12.50
C ILE A 131 0.41 1.08 13.27
N LYS A 132 -0.03 -0.01 13.89
CA LYS A 132 0.84 -0.96 14.60
C LYS A 132 1.88 -1.58 13.67
N LEU A 133 1.48 -1.94 12.44
CA LEU A 133 2.40 -2.49 11.45
C LEU A 133 3.51 -1.50 11.10
N MET A 134 3.16 -0.23 10.85
CA MET A 134 4.16 0.81 10.57
C MET A 134 5.15 0.97 11.73
N VAL A 135 4.66 1.09 12.96
CA VAL A 135 5.51 1.23 14.15
C VAL A 135 6.43 0.01 14.29
N ASN A 136 5.92 -1.21 14.11
CA ASN A 136 6.71 -2.44 14.17
C ASN A 136 7.78 -2.53 13.06
N CYS A 137 7.54 -1.88 11.93
CA CYS A 137 8.50 -1.77 10.82
C CYS A 137 9.38 -0.52 10.90
N GLU A 138 9.46 0.13 12.08
CA GLU A 138 10.33 1.28 12.40
C GLU A 138 9.91 2.60 11.71
N PHE A 139 8.71 2.68 11.13
CA PHE A 139 8.17 3.94 10.65
C PHE A 139 7.76 4.81 11.84
N VAL A 140 7.98 6.10 11.72
CA VAL A 140 7.60 7.10 12.72
C VAL A 140 6.51 8.03 12.19
N LYS A 141 5.70 8.58 13.09
CA LYS A 141 4.65 9.50 12.72
C LYS A 141 5.26 10.82 12.22
N TRP A 142 5.01 11.16 10.95
CA TRP A 142 5.46 12.41 10.33
C TRP A 142 4.42 13.50 10.35
N GLY A 143 3.12 13.16 10.43
CA GLY A 143 2.07 14.17 10.44
C GLY A 143 0.68 13.59 10.67
N PHE A 144 -0.27 14.52 10.81
CA PHE A 144 -1.68 14.22 10.97
C PHE A 144 -2.55 15.31 10.35
N LEU A 145 -3.51 14.92 9.54
CA LEU A 145 -4.53 15.81 9.00
C LEU A 145 -5.87 15.45 9.65
N PRO A 146 -6.41 16.31 10.53
CA PRO A 146 -7.65 16.01 11.25
C PRO A 146 -8.86 16.14 10.32
N LYS A 147 -9.80 15.19 10.40
CA LYS A 147 -11.14 15.26 9.81
C LYS A 147 -11.16 15.48 8.29
N VAL A 148 -10.19 14.96 7.56
CA VAL A 148 -10.07 15.14 6.09
C VAL A 148 -10.82 14.10 5.27
N ALA A 149 -11.15 12.95 5.84
CA ALA A 149 -11.96 11.90 5.20
C ALA A 149 -13.38 11.92 5.75
N ASN A 150 -14.37 11.83 4.86
CA ASN A 150 -15.79 11.85 5.24
C ASN A 150 -16.47 10.57 4.74
N PHE A 151 -16.94 9.75 5.67
CA PHE A 151 -17.70 8.54 5.42
C PHE A 151 -19.16 8.78 5.84
N GLU A 152 -19.95 9.39 4.94
CA GLU A 152 -21.38 9.66 5.16
C GLU A 152 -21.65 10.46 6.45
N GLY A 153 -20.80 11.45 6.75
CA GLY A 153 -20.90 12.30 7.94
C GLY A 153 -19.97 11.87 9.09
N GLU A 154 -19.44 10.67 9.08
CA GLU A 154 -18.37 10.24 9.99
C GLU A 154 -17.02 10.76 9.48
N LEU A 155 -16.42 11.70 10.21
CA LEU A 155 -15.17 12.32 9.84
C LEU A 155 -14.00 11.59 10.46
N GLN A 156 -12.98 11.29 9.63
CA GLN A 156 -11.73 10.67 10.07
C GLN A 156 -10.52 11.50 9.61
N GLY A 157 -9.43 11.41 10.36
CA GLY A 157 -8.15 11.99 9.97
C GLY A 157 -7.28 11.05 9.16
N HIS A 158 -6.26 11.61 8.51
CA HIS A 158 -5.15 10.90 7.92
C HIS A 158 -3.90 11.04 8.78
N VAL A 159 -3.26 9.91 9.07
CA VAL A 159 -1.98 9.83 9.76
C VAL A 159 -0.91 9.47 8.75
N TYR A 160 0.20 10.20 8.76
CA TYR A 160 1.36 9.95 7.92
C TYR A 160 2.43 9.26 8.75
N TYR A 161 2.81 8.06 8.36
CA TYR A 161 3.95 7.34 8.92
C TYR A 161 5.04 7.24 7.87
N GLY A 162 6.28 7.58 8.22
CA GLY A 162 7.38 7.59 7.29
C GLY A 162 8.70 7.11 7.89
N ILE A 163 9.64 6.79 7.01
CA ILE A 163 10.99 6.36 7.34
C ILE A 163 11.98 6.96 6.34
N ASN A 164 13.13 7.43 6.84
CA ASN A 164 14.32 7.70 6.04
C ASN A 164 15.15 6.42 5.99
N LEU A 165 15.55 5.98 4.80
CA LEU A 165 16.28 4.74 4.56
C LEU A 165 17.79 4.95 4.58
#